data_a0383d0400625a52f95fb6131c51f4f6
#
_entry.id   a0383d0400625a52f95fb6131c51f4f6
#
_cell.length_a   1.000
_cell.length_b   1.000
_cell.length_c   1.000
_cell.angle_alpha   90.00
_cell.angle_beta   90.00
_cell.angle_gamma   90.00
#
_symmetry.space_group_name_H-M   'P 1'
#
loop_
_entity.id
_entity.type
_entity.pdbx_description
1 polymer ?
#
loop_
_entity_poly.entity_id
_entity_poly.type
_entity_poly.pdbx_seq_one_letter_code
_entity_poly.pdbx_strand_id
1 'polypeptide(L)'
;MLSTKRLAFVALCLALTVPAFARDWHIARFDTQMTVAQDGVATVTERLDVVFEGVFHGIYRDIPIEYPGEHGNYTLFLSVTGVTDGEGNKLKYESSTQNGSRHLKIYVPDAVDATRTVEIHYTVTNAVRWFDDYDELYWNVTGNDWPVPIESASASIVFPPNAAGQLKAQAFTGVYGSKGQRAGVKVSGNTVSVETTDPLSMREGLTADVYIPKGVLTQPSQLTQAIWFLRSNIIVLLPLWAFIVMFFFWWTKGRDPKPDISVAPMYEPPKGMTPAEVGTLVDDKVHPRDITATLVDLAVKGYVKIEEKESKTLLFSHRDYTFHLLKPPSEWAMLESHERVMLNHMFAAGGTDPFPALERALKGLMQQRTQSSPSQQRQTLSQVAQMVKDQATEDSLTPDQVIKDDQGNTQVQLSDLKNQFYVAIPTMKNNILAELKGKGMYSVDPESAHAYVVGGVLLTALPFVFLMLWGGAAAFQSPGLIVGSGIVAVLIIFLFARIMTAKSRKGVDTKVEILGLQEFITRVDADRLKRMPPDTFEKILPYAMALGIENRWAKAFEGVVQNPPNWYVGPTPYVGFNPIFFAGSMHAMATDAHQAFVAAPRASSTGSGWSSGGGFGGGGFSGGGFGGGGGGAF
;
A
#
# COMPACT_ATOMS: atom_id res chain seq x y z
N MET A 1 58.88 -6.53 58.43
CA MET A 1 58.82 -5.06 58.21
C MET A 1 58.05 -4.78 56.94
N LEU A 2 56.83 -4.38 57.02
CA LEU A 2 56.07 -3.90 55.86
C LEU A 2 56.64 -2.54 55.46
N SER A 3 57.06 -2.39 54.18
CA SER A 3 57.63 -1.18 53.61
C SER A 3 56.73 0.02 53.87
N THR A 4 57.30 1.14 54.33
CA THR A 4 56.63 2.43 54.57
C THR A 4 55.80 2.91 53.39
N LYS A 5 56.17 2.52 52.16
CA LYS A 5 55.41 2.80 50.93
C LYS A 5 54.06 2.06 50.88
N ARG A 6 53.90 0.87 51.46
CA ARG A 6 52.63 0.15 51.52
C ARG A 6 51.68 0.71 52.59
N LEU A 7 52.24 1.19 53.72
CA LEU A 7 51.47 1.91 54.72
C LEU A 7 50.94 3.26 54.21
N ALA A 8 51.78 4.00 53.46
CA ALA A 8 51.37 5.27 52.83
C ALA A 8 50.26 5.06 51.77
N PHE A 9 50.35 3.97 50.98
CA PHE A 9 49.29 3.64 49.99
C PHE A 9 47.98 3.21 50.66
N VAL A 10 48.01 2.45 51.72
CA VAL A 10 46.82 2.06 52.50
C VAL A 10 46.22 3.32 53.18
N ALA A 11 47.03 4.21 53.73
CA ALA A 11 46.57 5.47 54.32
C ALA A 11 45.98 6.40 53.25
N LEU A 12 46.53 6.44 52.03
CA LEU A 12 45.98 7.22 50.91
C LEU A 12 44.65 6.63 50.39
N CYS A 13 44.51 5.31 50.33
CA CYS A 13 43.26 4.65 49.98
C CYS A 13 42.18 4.86 51.07
N LEU A 14 42.50 4.90 52.36
CA LEU A 14 41.58 5.21 53.42
C LEU A 14 41.21 6.70 53.48
N ALA A 15 42.07 7.62 53.04
CA ALA A 15 41.77 9.04 52.96
C ALA A 15 40.88 9.42 51.73
N LEU A 16 40.73 8.49 50.78
CA LEU A 16 39.88 8.67 49.58
C LEU A 16 38.48 8.09 49.74
N THR A 17 38.10 7.58 50.92
CA THR A 17 36.70 7.30 51.23
C THR A 17 35.98 8.61 51.54
N VAL A 18 35.69 9.40 50.52
CA VAL A 18 34.66 10.42 50.60
C VAL A 18 33.37 9.68 50.92
N PRO A 19 32.67 10.00 52.06
CA PRO A 19 31.35 9.43 52.27
C PRO A 19 30.50 9.82 51.08
N ALA A 20 30.15 8.86 50.26
CA ALA A 20 29.09 9.04 49.29
C ALA A 20 27.83 9.26 50.11
N PHE A 21 27.43 10.51 50.29
CA PHE A 21 26.09 10.83 50.81
C PHE A 21 25.12 10.17 49.83
N ALA A 22 24.54 9.06 50.26
CA ALA A 22 23.50 8.37 49.50
C ALA A 22 22.34 9.37 49.40
N ARG A 23 22.00 9.78 48.22
CA ARG A 23 20.78 10.51 47.96
C ARG A 23 19.62 9.55 48.08
N ASP A 24 18.65 9.86 48.88
CA ASP A 24 17.38 9.13 48.97
C ASP A 24 16.21 10.10 48.97
N TRP A 25 15.05 9.61 48.64
CA TRP A 25 13.83 10.40 48.69
C TRP A 25 12.61 9.49 48.70
N HIS A 26 11.50 9.97 49.22
CA HIS A 26 10.23 9.24 49.20
C HIS A 26 9.07 10.25 49.23
N ILE A 27 7.86 9.75 48.99
CA ILE A 27 6.64 10.57 49.06
C ILE A 27 5.94 10.26 50.37
N ALA A 28 5.94 11.20 51.31
CA ALA A 28 5.24 11.05 52.57
C ALA A 28 3.73 11.07 52.38
N ARG A 29 3.26 11.91 51.43
CA ARG A 29 1.83 12.04 51.15
C ARG A 29 1.57 12.37 49.69
N PHE A 30 0.57 11.69 49.11
CA PHE A 30 0.08 11.95 47.77
C PHE A 30 -1.44 12.15 47.80
N ASP A 31 -1.90 13.39 47.69
CA ASP A 31 -3.32 13.73 47.73
C ASP A 31 -3.80 14.22 46.37
N THR A 32 -4.92 13.70 45.88
CA THR A 32 -5.55 14.15 44.66
C THR A 32 -6.93 14.75 44.95
N GLN A 33 -7.14 15.95 44.51
CA GLN A 33 -8.46 16.59 44.49
C GLN A 33 -8.93 16.69 43.05
N MET A 34 -10.08 16.08 42.74
CA MET A 34 -10.66 16.09 41.41
C MET A 34 -12.10 16.60 41.45
N THR A 35 -12.43 17.51 40.55
CA THR A 35 -13.80 17.95 40.31
C THR A 35 -14.19 17.61 38.90
N VAL A 36 -15.21 16.77 38.73
CA VAL A 36 -15.77 16.37 37.43
C VAL A 36 -16.96 17.29 37.13
N ALA A 37 -16.87 18.04 36.04
CA ALA A 37 -17.96 18.88 35.56
C ALA A 37 -19.04 18.05 34.85
N GLN A 38 -20.20 18.67 34.61
CA GLN A 38 -21.33 17.97 33.98
C GLN A 38 -21.03 17.49 32.56
N ASP A 39 -20.13 18.12 31.84
CA ASP A 39 -19.64 17.72 30.51
C ASP A 39 -18.53 16.65 30.54
N GLY A 40 -18.19 16.13 31.72
CA GLY A 40 -17.15 15.13 31.93
C GLY A 40 -15.71 15.66 31.91
N VAL A 41 -15.52 16.99 31.87
CA VAL A 41 -14.20 17.62 32.06
C VAL A 41 -13.81 17.52 33.53
N ALA A 42 -12.63 17.04 33.83
CA ALA A 42 -12.08 16.92 35.16
C ALA A 42 -11.04 18.02 35.43
N THR A 43 -11.17 18.74 36.54
CA THR A 43 -10.13 19.62 37.08
C THR A 43 -9.44 18.87 38.21
N VAL A 44 -8.12 18.75 38.14
CA VAL A 44 -7.33 17.95 39.06
C VAL A 44 -6.24 18.80 39.71
N THR A 45 -6.07 18.60 41.00
CA THR A 45 -4.93 19.09 41.78
C THR A 45 -4.28 17.91 42.47
N GLU A 46 -3.05 17.59 42.08
CA GLU A 46 -2.20 16.63 42.78
C GLU A 46 -1.30 17.38 43.77
N ARG A 47 -1.33 17.00 45.03
CA ARG A 47 -0.45 17.51 46.09
C ARG A 47 0.49 16.39 46.55
N LEU A 48 1.77 16.63 46.41
CA LEU A 48 2.83 15.71 46.81
C LEU A 48 3.68 16.34 47.93
N ASP A 49 3.73 15.70 49.08
CA ASP A 49 4.68 16.05 50.14
C ASP A 49 5.90 15.13 49.98
N VAL A 50 6.99 15.65 49.42
CA VAL A 50 8.20 14.92 49.07
C VAL A 50 9.28 15.14 50.10
N VAL A 51 9.81 14.05 50.68
CA VAL A 51 10.94 14.05 51.61
C VAL A 51 12.22 13.85 50.82
N PHE A 52 13.12 14.80 50.88
CA PHE A 52 14.44 14.73 50.28
C PHE A 52 15.50 14.50 51.35
N GLU A 53 16.35 13.50 51.15
CA GLU A 53 17.55 13.19 51.92
C GLU A 53 18.78 13.40 51.04
N GLY A 54 19.57 14.42 51.32
CA GLY A 54 20.62 14.92 50.45
C GLY A 54 20.16 16.08 49.55
N VAL A 55 20.97 16.42 48.56
CA VAL A 55 20.75 17.60 47.68
C VAL A 55 20.01 17.19 46.40
N PHE A 56 18.82 17.76 46.20
CA PHE A 56 18.01 17.64 45.00
C PHE A 56 17.67 19.01 44.44
N HIS A 57 17.20 19.09 43.21
CA HIS A 57 16.79 20.30 42.53
C HIS A 57 15.30 20.32 42.17
N GLY A 58 14.64 19.18 42.27
CA GLY A 58 13.23 19.04 41.95
C GLY A 58 12.78 17.62 41.66
N ILE A 59 11.58 17.52 41.11
CA ILE A 59 10.97 16.23 40.75
C ILE A 59 10.53 16.21 39.29
N TYR A 60 10.50 15.00 38.73
CA TYR A 60 9.80 14.69 37.49
C TYR A 60 8.41 14.13 37.82
N ARG A 61 7.41 14.48 37.02
CA ARG A 61 6.08 13.88 37.08
C ARG A 61 5.66 13.49 35.66
N ASP A 62 5.41 12.20 35.45
CA ASP A 62 4.93 11.63 34.21
C ASP A 62 3.46 11.23 34.36
N ILE A 63 2.56 11.86 33.60
CA ILE A 63 1.13 11.54 33.59
C ILE A 63 0.79 10.95 32.23
N PRO A 64 0.47 9.65 32.12
CA PRO A 64 0.07 9.03 30.87
C PRO A 64 -1.15 9.72 30.28
N ILE A 65 -1.08 10.00 28.97
CA ILE A 65 -2.17 10.63 28.23
C ILE A 65 -2.61 9.79 27.02
N GLU A 66 -1.81 8.80 26.61
CA GLU A 66 -2.11 7.91 25.50
C GLU A 66 -2.23 6.47 25.99
N TYR A 67 -3.32 5.82 25.65
CA TYR A 67 -3.64 4.46 26.06
C TYR A 67 -3.98 3.61 24.84
N PRO A 68 -3.40 2.40 24.71
CA PRO A 68 -3.81 1.43 23.70
C PRO A 68 -5.21 0.92 24.03
N GLY A 69 -6.12 0.96 23.06
CA GLY A 69 -7.46 0.40 23.17
C GLY A 69 -7.70 -0.69 22.13
N GLU A 70 -8.69 -1.52 22.34
CA GLU A 70 -9.04 -2.63 21.46
C GLU A 70 -9.40 -2.17 20.03
N HIS A 71 -10.07 -1.02 19.93
CA HIS A 71 -10.54 -0.46 18.66
C HIS A 71 -9.77 0.80 18.21
N GLY A 72 -8.63 1.07 18.83
CA GLY A 72 -7.80 2.23 18.55
C GLY A 72 -7.22 2.86 19.81
N ASN A 73 -6.31 3.82 19.64
CA ASN A 73 -5.73 4.55 20.75
C ASN A 73 -6.78 5.48 21.36
N TYR A 74 -6.68 5.63 22.67
CA TYR A 74 -7.48 6.56 23.46
C TYR A 74 -6.56 7.64 24.05
N THR A 75 -6.89 8.91 23.89
CA THR A 75 -6.06 10.03 24.36
C THR A 75 -6.81 10.87 25.37
N LEU A 76 -6.19 11.14 26.52
CA LEU A 76 -6.59 12.17 27.45
C LEU A 76 -6.06 13.52 26.96
N PHE A 77 -6.92 14.51 26.81
CA PHE A 77 -6.50 15.86 26.47
C PHE A 77 -6.20 16.64 27.76
N LEU A 78 -4.93 16.52 28.24
CA LEU A 78 -4.46 17.09 29.48
C LEU A 78 -3.79 18.44 29.24
N SER A 79 -4.23 19.47 29.98
CA SER A 79 -3.67 20.83 29.98
C SER A 79 -3.22 21.22 31.39
N VAL A 80 -1.92 21.37 31.59
CA VAL A 80 -1.36 21.86 32.87
C VAL A 80 -1.64 23.36 32.99
N THR A 81 -2.30 23.74 34.06
CA THR A 81 -2.69 25.14 34.35
C THR A 81 -1.70 25.85 35.27
N GLY A 82 -0.94 25.12 36.08
CA GLY A 82 0.10 25.67 36.94
C GLY A 82 0.74 24.61 37.83
N VAL A 83 1.85 25.00 38.43
CA VAL A 83 2.51 24.24 39.50
C VAL A 83 2.86 25.24 40.62
N THR A 84 2.51 24.88 41.86
CA THR A 84 2.75 25.73 43.06
C THR A 84 3.42 24.91 44.17
N ASP A 85 3.94 25.61 45.16
CA ASP A 85 4.32 25.01 46.44
C ASP A 85 3.12 24.94 47.41
N GLY A 86 3.34 24.41 48.60
CA GLY A 86 2.29 24.31 49.64
C GLY A 86 1.74 25.66 50.15
N GLU A 87 2.39 26.77 49.84
CA GLU A 87 1.98 28.14 50.20
C GLU A 87 1.27 28.87 49.05
N GLY A 88 1.19 28.21 47.87
CA GLY A 88 0.58 28.76 46.65
C GLY A 88 1.53 29.60 45.80
N ASN A 89 2.83 29.63 46.08
CA ASN A 89 3.82 30.30 45.23
C ASN A 89 4.11 29.48 43.99
N LYS A 90 4.23 30.14 42.83
CA LYS A 90 4.49 29.47 41.56
C LYS A 90 5.88 28.83 41.51
N LEU A 91 5.93 27.56 41.18
CA LEU A 91 7.16 26.85 40.88
C LEU A 91 7.49 26.94 39.42
N LYS A 92 8.79 26.99 39.10
CA LYS A 92 9.27 26.86 37.71
C LYS A 92 9.11 25.43 37.28
N TYR A 93 8.53 25.21 36.10
CA TYR A 93 8.44 23.87 35.49
C TYR A 93 8.61 23.92 33.96
N GLU A 94 9.01 22.81 33.40
CA GLU A 94 9.03 22.53 31.97
C GLU A 94 8.04 21.42 31.68
N SER A 95 7.27 21.56 30.60
CA SER A 95 6.26 20.56 30.18
C SER A 95 6.50 20.11 28.76
N SER A 96 6.56 18.80 28.54
CA SER A 96 6.68 18.19 27.22
C SER A 96 5.81 16.93 27.13
N THR A 97 5.62 16.41 25.92
CA THR A 97 5.01 15.08 25.73
C THR A 97 6.11 14.10 25.33
N GLN A 98 6.27 13.04 26.11
CA GLN A 98 7.29 12.01 25.89
C GLN A 98 6.67 10.63 26.13
N ASN A 99 6.88 9.69 25.22
CA ASN A 99 6.42 8.31 25.34
C ASN A 99 4.93 8.14 25.71
N GLY A 100 4.07 8.98 25.14
CA GLY A 100 2.63 8.94 25.43
C GLY A 100 2.23 9.50 26.79
N SER A 101 3.14 10.20 27.49
CA SER A 101 2.90 10.84 28.79
C SER A 101 3.16 12.34 28.71
N ARG A 102 2.44 13.10 29.54
CA ARG A 102 2.78 14.48 29.86
C ARG A 102 3.92 14.45 30.87
N HIS A 103 5.11 14.81 30.43
CA HIS A 103 6.33 14.89 31.25
C HIS A 103 6.50 16.30 31.80
N LEU A 104 6.53 16.43 33.11
CA LEU A 104 6.78 17.66 33.83
C LEU A 104 8.12 17.55 34.56
N LYS A 105 9.00 18.54 34.34
CA LYS A 105 10.22 18.74 35.12
C LYS A 105 9.97 19.95 36.03
N ILE A 106 9.85 19.72 37.33
CA ILE A 106 9.43 20.74 38.32
C ILE A 106 10.63 21.07 39.19
N TYR A 107 11.03 22.32 39.21
CA TYR A 107 12.12 22.81 40.02
C TYR A 107 11.60 23.19 41.41
N VAL A 108 12.17 22.58 42.46
CA VAL A 108 11.76 22.76 43.86
C VAL A 108 12.89 23.47 44.61
N PRO A 109 12.69 24.73 45.02
CA PRO A 109 13.68 25.46 45.81
C PRO A 109 13.95 24.77 47.16
N ASP A 110 15.21 24.84 47.60
CA ASP A 110 15.65 24.34 48.92
C ASP A 110 15.29 22.85 49.16
N ALA A 111 15.35 22.04 48.13
CA ALA A 111 15.15 20.58 48.19
C ALA A 111 16.41 19.89 48.74
N VAL A 112 16.81 20.22 49.97
CA VAL A 112 18.00 19.72 50.63
C VAL A 112 17.64 19.29 52.04
N ASP A 113 17.72 18.00 52.35
CA ASP A 113 17.39 17.42 53.67
C ASP A 113 16.08 18.00 54.27
N ALA A 114 15.02 18.04 53.46
CA ALA A 114 13.78 18.72 53.78
C ALA A 114 12.56 18.07 53.12
N THR A 115 11.41 18.23 53.76
CA THR A 115 10.11 17.95 53.14
C THR A 115 9.63 19.18 52.39
N ARG A 116 9.26 18.99 51.13
CA ARG A 116 8.70 20.04 50.26
C ARG A 116 7.39 19.60 49.64
N THR A 117 6.45 20.53 49.58
CA THR A 117 5.15 20.32 48.93
C THR A 117 5.19 20.82 47.50
N VAL A 118 4.67 19.99 46.58
CA VAL A 118 4.45 20.37 45.19
C VAL A 118 2.98 20.14 44.85
N GLU A 119 2.31 21.15 44.33
CA GLU A 119 0.93 21.06 43.86
C GLU A 119 0.91 21.24 42.34
N ILE A 120 0.32 20.28 41.62
CA ILE A 120 0.23 20.28 40.18
C ILE A 120 -1.24 20.43 39.80
N HIS A 121 -1.56 21.50 39.07
CA HIS A 121 -2.92 21.83 38.66
C HIS A 121 -3.07 21.58 37.16
N TYR A 122 -4.10 20.82 36.77
CA TYR A 122 -4.38 20.54 35.36
C TYR A 122 -5.87 20.23 35.12
N THR A 123 -6.28 20.37 33.86
CA THR A 123 -7.59 19.94 33.38
C THR A 123 -7.44 18.77 32.45
N VAL A 124 -8.40 17.84 32.48
CA VAL A 124 -8.42 16.65 31.62
C VAL A 124 -9.77 16.56 30.93
N THR A 125 -9.75 16.46 29.63
CA THR A 125 -10.92 16.13 28.81
C THR A 125 -10.81 14.69 28.33
N ASN A 126 -11.94 14.02 28.16
CA ASN A 126 -11.99 12.61 27.76
C ASN A 126 -11.52 11.65 28.87
N ALA A 127 -11.74 11.98 30.14
CA ALA A 127 -11.38 11.12 31.28
C ALA A 127 -12.49 10.12 31.66
N VAL A 128 -13.73 10.37 31.25
CA VAL A 128 -14.89 9.51 31.52
C VAL A 128 -15.08 8.53 30.37
N ARG A 129 -15.29 7.26 30.71
CA ARG A 129 -15.69 6.21 29.77
C ARG A 129 -17.22 6.17 29.69
N TRP A 130 -17.75 6.14 28.47
CA TRP A 130 -19.17 6.17 28.18
C TRP A 130 -19.64 4.81 27.71
N PHE A 131 -20.31 4.03 28.62
CA PHE A 131 -20.95 2.75 28.28
C PHE A 131 -22.45 2.95 28.04
N ASP A 132 -23.13 1.91 27.61
CA ASP A 132 -24.57 2.01 27.31
C ASP A 132 -25.40 2.18 28.59
N ASP A 133 -25.08 1.45 29.65
CA ASP A 133 -25.86 1.37 30.89
C ASP A 133 -25.36 2.32 32.00
N TYR A 134 -24.11 2.72 31.96
CA TYR A 134 -23.49 3.59 32.97
C TYR A 134 -22.34 4.39 32.33
N ASP A 135 -21.83 5.36 33.09
CA ASP A 135 -20.57 6.06 32.80
C ASP A 135 -19.55 5.67 33.88
N GLU A 136 -18.28 5.69 33.54
CA GLU A 136 -17.21 5.26 34.44
C GLU A 136 -16.07 6.28 34.47
N LEU A 137 -15.67 6.65 35.69
CA LEU A 137 -14.41 7.31 35.94
C LEU A 137 -13.45 6.29 36.57
N TYR A 138 -12.58 5.74 35.75
CA TYR A 138 -11.55 4.78 36.19
C TYR A 138 -10.20 5.48 36.20
N TRP A 139 -9.81 5.97 37.41
CA TRP A 139 -8.69 6.90 37.57
C TRP A 139 -7.58 6.30 38.42
N ASN A 140 -6.37 6.22 37.88
CA ASN A 140 -5.17 5.84 38.62
C ASN A 140 -4.64 7.08 39.34
N VAL A 141 -4.90 7.16 40.66
CA VAL A 141 -4.63 8.33 41.50
C VAL A 141 -3.15 8.67 41.57
N THR A 142 -2.32 7.71 41.97
CA THR A 142 -0.88 7.94 42.17
C THR A 142 -0.06 7.57 40.93
N GLY A 143 -0.45 6.52 40.24
CA GLY A 143 0.37 5.81 39.25
C GLY A 143 1.18 4.67 39.88
N ASN A 144 1.72 3.81 39.01
CA ASN A 144 2.47 2.61 39.39
C ASN A 144 3.96 2.67 39.01
N ASP A 145 4.45 3.83 38.52
CA ASP A 145 5.83 3.93 38.02
C ASP A 145 6.76 4.73 38.96
N TRP A 146 6.31 4.98 40.19
CA TRP A 146 7.14 5.62 41.20
C TRP A 146 8.27 4.67 41.65
N PRO A 147 9.55 5.10 41.58
CA PRO A 147 10.70 4.28 42.02
C PRO A 147 10.90 4.29 43.52
N VAL A 148 10.00 4.95 44.25
CA VAL A 148 10.07 5.11 45.72
C VAL A 148 8.73 4.77 46.33
N PRO A 149 8.69 4.45 47.67
CA PRO A 149 7.43 4.24 48.36
C PRO A 149 6.63 5.53 48.54
N ILE A 150 5.31 5.38 48.73
CA ILE A 150 4.36 6.42 49.08
C ILE A 150 3.75 6.01 50.43
N GLU A 151 4.02 6.79 51.52
CA GLU A 151 3.58 6.44 52.85
C GLU A 151 2.07 6.47 53.00
N SER A 152 1.41 7.49 52.39
CA SER A 152 -0.04 7.58 52.36
C SER A 152 -0.51 8.22 51.04
N ALA A 153 -1.62 7.68 50.52
CA ALA A 153 -2.23 8.22 49.30
C ALA A 153 -3.74 8.37 49.48
N SER A 154 -4.29 9.49 49.01
CA SER A 154 -5.73 9.72 49.04
C SER A 154 -6.24 10.41 47.78
N ALA A 155 -7.54 10.27 47.49
CA ALA A 155 -8.22 11.10 46.50
C ALA A 155 -9.61 11.49 46.97
N SER A 156 -10.00 12.72 46.64
CA SER A 156 -11.35 13.26 46.82
C SER A 156 -11.89 13.66 45.44
N ILE A 157 -12.93 12.95 44.98
CA ILE A 157 -13.51 13.15 43.65
C ILE A 157 -14.94 13.68 43.81
N VAL A 158 -15.15 14.92 43.38
CA VAL A 158 -16.44 15.62 43.47
C VAL A 158 -17.13 15.56 42.10
N PHE A 159 -18.34 15.07 42.07
CA PHE A 159 -19.21 15.01 40.88
C PHE A 159 -20.27 16.12 40.92
N PRO A 160 -21.01 16.36 39.83
CA PRO A 160 -22.15 17.30 39.84
C PRO A 160 -23.18 16.96 40.92
N PRO A 161 -23.90 17.94 41.46
CA PRO A 161 -24.85 17.73 42.58
C PRO A 161 -25.92 16.67 42.33
N ASN A 162 -26.34 16.48 41.07
CA ASN A 162 -27.29 15.44 40.66
C ASN A 162 -26.77 14.02 40.81
N ALA A 163 -25.48 13.81 41.06
CA ALA A 163 -24.90 12.49 41.34
C ALA A 163 -25.18 12.01 42.78
N ALA A 164 -25.64 12.90 43.68
CA ALA A 164 -25.75 12.59 45.08
C ALA A 164 -26.62 11.36 45.37
N GLY A 165 -26.05 10.42 46.12
CA GLY A 165 -26.70 9.18 46.53
C GLY A 165 -26.81 8.12 45.42
N GLN A 166 -26.25 8.36 44.25
CA GLN A 166 -26.34 7.45 43.12
C GLN A 166 -25.00 6.77 42.72
N LEU A 167 -23.88 7.29 43.21
CA LEU A 167 -22.54 6.80 42.90
C LEU A 167 -22.25 5.47 43.59
N LYS A 168 -21.50 4.61 42.87
CA LYS A 168 -20.85 3.42 43.43
C LYS A 168 -19.38 3.52 43.16
N ALA A 169 -18.54 3.16 44.13
CA ALA A 169 -17.11 3.25 43.96
C ALA A 169 -16.39 2.07 44.58
N GLN A 170 -15.25 1.72 44.01
CA GLN A 170 -14.29 0.77 44.53
C GLN A 170 -12.87 1.31 44.33
N ALA A 171 -11.90 0.73 45.04
CA ALA A 171 -10.51 1.12 44.90
C ALA A 171 -9.62 -0.12 44.81
N PHE A 172 -8.53 0.00 44.06
CA PHE A 172 -7.54 -1.04 43.89
C PHE A 172 -6.16 -0.53 44.29
N THR A 173 -5.36 -1.39 44.96
CA THR A 173 -4.00 -1.05 45.35
C THR A 173 -3.02 -2.14 44.93
N GLY A 174 -1.75 -1.76 44.76
CA GLY A 174 -0.64 -2.68 44.48
C GLY A 174 0.05 -2.39 43.15
N VAL A 175 0.86 -3.33 42.68
CA VAL A 175 1.53 -3.24 41.38
C VAL A 175 0.52 -3.29 40.24
N TYR A 176 0.94 -2.88 39.05
CA TYR A 176 0.10 -2.96 37.86
C TYR A 176 -0.53 -4.36 37.70
N GLY A 177 -1.84 -4.41 37.52
CA GLY A 177 -2.61 -5.66 37.39
C GLY A 177 -3.10 -6.26 38.72
N SER A 178 -2.72 -5.69 39.87
CA SER A 178 -3.17 -6.17 41.20
C SER A 178 -4.66 -5.84 41.44
N LYS A 179 -5.36 -6.76 42.09
CA LYS A 179 -6.73 -6.59 42.59
C LYS A 179 -6.79 -6.36 44.10
N GLY A 180 -5.67 -5.96 44.70
CA GLY A 180 -5.59 -5.67 46.13
C GLY A 180 -6.53 -4.51 46.49
N GLN A 181 -7.12 -4.59 47.69
CA GLN A 181 -8.08 -3.60 48.21
C GLN A 181 -7.61 -3.05 49.57
N ARG A 182 -6.33 -2.64 49.63
CA ARG A 182 -5.76 -1.96 50.84
C ARG A 182 -6.06 -0.48 50.82
N ALA A 183 -7.35 -0.14 50.62
CA ALA A 183 -7.83 1.27 50.65
C ALA A 183 -9.27 1.30 51.16
N GLY A 184 -9.57 2.33 51.99
CA GLY A 184 -10.90 2.71 52.39
C GLY A 184 -11.61 3.48 51.28
N VAL A 185 -12.88 3.17 51.03
CA VAL A 185 -13.72 3.89 50.08
C VAL A 185 -14.94 4.43 50.79
N LYS A 186 -15.20 5.74 50.66
CA LYS A 186 -16.38 6.40 51.25
C LYS A 186 -17.09 7.24 50.20
N VAL A 187 -18.38 6.99 50.03
CA VAL A 187 -19.26 7.79 49.17
C VAL A 187 -20.14 8.66 50.09
N SER A 188 -20.09 9.95 49.93
CA SER A 188 -20.85 10.90 50.74
C SER A 188 -21.46 11.99 49.82
N GLY A 189 -22.78 11.94 49.65
CA GLY A 189 -23.48 12.79 48.68
C GLY A 189 -22.98 12.58 47.25
N ASN A 190 -22.39 13.59 46.66
CA ASN A 190 -21.79 13.58 45.31
C ASN A 190 -20.24 13.47 45.36
N THR A 191 -19.67 13.12 46.50
CA THR A 191 -18.21 13.01 46.68
C THR A 191 -17.81 11.57 46.97
N VAL A 192 -16.80 11.10 46.26
CA VAL A 192 -16.12 9.83 46.49
C VAL A 192 -14.74 10.12 47.07
N SER A 193 -14.46 9.57 48.26
CA SER A 193 -13.15 9.63 48.88
C SER A 193 -12.54 8.24 48.96
N VAL A 194 -11.28 8.11 48.55
CA VAL A 194 -10.48 6.90 48.67
C VAL A 194 -9.19 7.22 49.41
N GLU A 195 -8.73 6.32 50.28
CA GLU A 195 -7.52 6.50 51.07
C GLU A 195 -6.86 5.16 51.35
N THR A 196 -5.54 5.07 51.19
CA THR A 196 -4.79 3.82 51.48
C THR A 196 -4.80 3.53 52.98
N THR A 197 -4.94 2.23 53.33
CA THR A 197 -4.84 1.75 54.73
C THR A 197 -3.41 1.41 55.12
N ASP A 198 -2.55 1.16 54.14
CA ASP A 198 -1.15 0.79 54.27
C ASP A 198 -0.30 1.57 53.28
N PRO A 199 0.99 1.80 53.57
CA PRO A 199 1.91 2.39 52.61
C PRO A 199 1.95 1.64 51.30
N LEU A 200 2.14 2.35 50.18
CA LEU A 200 2.41 1.78 48.89
C LEU A 200 3.92 1.59 48.70
N SER A 201 4.32 0.38 48.39
CA SER A 201 5.73 0.07 48.07
C SER A 201 6.12 0.64 46.71
N MET A 202 7.41 0.58 46.39
CA MET A 202 7.89 0.92 45.01
C MET A 202 7.02 0.26 43.95
N ARG A 203 6.60 1.05 42.94
CA ARG A 203 5.75 0.60 41.83
C ARG A 203 4.37 0.07 42.22
N GLU A 204 3.92 0.33 43.43
CA GLU A 204 2.53 0.15 43.82
C GLU A 204 1.76 1.45 43.64
N GLY A 205 0.47 1.37 43.30
CA GLY A 205 -0.40 2.53 43.08
C GLY A 205 -1.77 2.36 43.72
N LEU A 206 -2.48 3.48 43.82
CA LEU A 206 -3.89 3.60 44.20
C LEU A 206 -4.71 3.95 42.96
N THR A 207 -5.74 3.18 42.68
CA THR A 207 -6.69 3.42 41.57
C THR A 207 -8.10 3.51 42.13
N ALA A 208 -8.84 4.57 41.78
CA ALA A 208 -10.25 4.76 42.08
C ALA A 208 -11.09 4.38 40.84
N ASP A 209 -12.15 3.63 41.07
CA ASP A 209 -13.10 3.22 40.04
C ASP A 209 -14.49 3.65 40.49
N VAL A 210 -15.11 4.57 39.76
CA VAL A 210 -16.40 5.18 40.11
C VAL A 210 -17.41 4.95 38.99
N TYR A 211 -18.50 4.27 39.33
CA TYR A 211 -19.65 4.02 38.44
C TYR A 211 -20.67 5.15 38.60
N ILE A 212 -21.04 5.77 37.51
CA ILE A 212 -21.89 6.94 37.42
C ILE A 212 -23.13 6.57 36.61
N PRO A 213 -24.34 6.65 37.16
CA PRO A 213 -25.56 6.39 36.41
C PRO A 213 -25.75 7.34 35.23
N LYS A 214 -26.39 6.85 34.18
CA LYS A 214 -26.73 7.67 33.03
C LYS A 214 -27.59 8.88 33.42
N GLY A 215 -27.34 10.02 32.74
CA GLY A 215 -28.03 11.27 32.99
C GLY A 215 -27.41 12.13 34.07
N VAL A 216 -26.43 11.66 34.82
CA VAL A 216 -25.63 12.46 35.73
C VAL A 216 -24.66 13.37 34.95
N LEU A 217 -23.97 12.80 34.01
CA LEU A 217 -23.07 13.54 33.12
C LEU A 217 -23.71 13.69 31.72
N THR A 218 -23.29 14.69 31.00
CA THR A 218 -23.71 14.93 29.60
C THR A 218 -22.68 14.30 28.65
N GLN A 219 -23.10 13.27 27.96
CA GLN A 219 -22.23 12.60 26.99
C GLN A 219 -21.87 13.58 25.86
N PRO A 220 -20.60 13.64 25.44
CA PRO A 220 -20.18 14.42 24.29
C PRO A 220 -20.92 14.03 23.01
N SER A 221 -21.15 15.01 22.13
CA SER A 221 -21.80 14.75 20.86
C SER A 221 -21.02 13.72 20.03
N GLN A 222 -21.71 12.99 19.15
CA GLN A 222 -21.06 12.02 18.24
C GLN A 222 -19.93 12.68 17.41
N LEU A 223 -20.13 13.93 17.00
CA LEU A 223 -19.10 14.70 16.29
C LEU A 223 -17.87 14.94 17.16
N THR A 224 -18.08 15.33 18.43
CA THR A 224 -16.98 15.54 19.39
C THR A 224 -16.20 14.24 19.62
N GLN A 225 -16.89 13.14 19.82
CA GLN A 225 -16.28 11.81 19.99
C GLN A 225 -15.50 11.40 18.73
N ALA A 226 -16.05 11.61 17.53
CA ALA A 226 -15.36 11.35 16.27
C ALA A 226 -14.09 12.20 16.10
N ILE A 227 -14.13 13.47 16.48
CA ILE A 227 -12.95 14.36 16.46
C ILE A 227 -11.88 13.85 17.44
N TRP A 228 -12.27 13.46 18.65
CA TRP A 228 -11.35 12.88 19.63
C TRP A 228 -10.72 11.58 19.12
N PHE A 229 -11.54 10.70 18.56
CA PHE A 229 -11.06 9.46 17.94
C PHE A 229 -10.08 9.72 16.80
N LEU A 230 -10.37 10.66 15.90
CA LEU A 230 -9.47 11.03 14.80
C LEU A 230 -8.16 11.65 15.30
N ARG A 231 -8.22 12.47 16.36
CA ARG A 231 -7.00 13.04 16.98
C ARG A 231 -6.12 11.97 17.62
N SER A 232 -6.74 10.98 18.26
CA SER A 232 -6.04 9.85 18.88
C SER A 232 -5.51 8.85 17.85
N ASN A 233 -6.13 8.77 16.66
CA ASN A 233 -5.88 7.78 15.63
C ASN A 233 -5.72 8.41 14.26
N ILE A 234 -4.76 9.34 14.13
CA ILE A 234 -4.54 10.09 12.87
C ILE A 234 -4.28 9.20 11.65
N ILE A 235 -3.82 7.95 11.91
CA ILE A 235 -3.60 6.91 10.90
C ILE A 235 -4.86 6.60 10.07
N VAL A 236 -6.05 6.76 10.65
CA VAL A 236 -7.33 6.52 9.98
C VAL A 236 -7.55 7.51 8.81
N LEU A 237 -6.83 8.63 8.79
CA LEU A 237 -6.88 9.61 7.70
C LEU A 237 -6.02 9.19 6.49
N LEU A 238 -5.20 8.13 6.58
CA LEU A 238 -4.34 7.68 5.49
C LEU A 238 -5.10 7.36 4.18
N PRO A 239 -6.23 6.63 4.20
CA PRO A 239 -6.99 6.38 2.98
C PRO A 239 -7.51 7.66 2.34
N LEU A 240 -7.95 8.62 3.14
CA LEU A 240 -8.38 9.93 2.63
C LEU A 240 -7.22 10.68 1.97
N TRP A 241 -6.05 10.67 2.59
CA TRP A 241 -4.84 11.28 2.03
C TRP A 241 -4.41 10.58 0.72
N ALA A 242 -4.42 9.25 0.70
CA ALA A 242 -4.13 8.46 -0.50
C ALA A 242 -5.12 8.82 -1.63
N PHE A 243 -6.41 8.95 -1.31
CA PHE A 243 -7.43 9.38 -2.28
C PHE A 243 -7.13 10.78 -2.83
N ILE A 244 -6.83 11.74 -1.98
CA ILE A 244 -6.53 13.12 -2.40
C ILE A 244 -5.31 13.16 -3.34
N VAL A 245 -4.23 12.46 -2.97
CA VAL A 245 -3.00 12.40 -3.79
C VAL A 245 -3.28 11.76 -5.15
N MET A 246 -3.93 10.60 -5.16
CA MET A 246 -4.21 9.88 -6.41
C MET A 246 -5.25 10.60 -7.27
N PHE A 247 -6.27 11.20 -6.66
CA PHE A 247 -7.24 12.03 -7.35
C PHE A 247 -6.58 13.24 -8.02
N PHE A 248 -5.64 13.90 -7.33
CA PHE A 248 -4.88 15.02 -7.90
C PHE A 248 -4.07 14.60 -9.12
N PHE A 249 -3.36 13.45 -9.06
CA PHE A 249 -2.64 12.94 -10.22
C PHE A 249 -3.58 12.57 -11.37
N TRP A 250 -4.66 11.88 -11.07
CA TRP A 250 -5.65 11.52 -12.07
C TRP A 250 -6.29 12.76 -12.72
N TRP A 251 -6.68 13.74 -11.91
CA TRP A 251 -7.31 14.97 -12.40
C TRP A 251 -6.39 15.77 -13.32
N THR A 252 -5.11 15.84 -13.01
CA THR A 252 -4.12 16.66 -13.74
C THR A 252 -3.49 15.94 -14.92
N LYS A 253 -3.33 14.60 -14.84
CA LYS A 253 -2.56 13.80 -15.81
C LYS A 253 -3.32 12.59 -16.37
N GLY A 254 -4.21 11.97 -15.61
CA GLY A 254 -4.87 10.71 -15.94
C GLY A 254 -6.22 10.88 -16.67
N ARG A 255 -6.61 12.08 -17.07
CA ARG A 255 -7.88 12.31 -17.80
C ARG A 255 -7.63 12.48 -19.27
N ASP A 256 -8.41 11.77 -20.08
CA ASP A 256 -8.46 12.00 -21.51
C ASP A 256 -9.05 13.40 -21.81
N PRO A 257 -8.48 14.13 -22.77
CA PRO A 257 -9.09 15.35 -23.28
C PRO A 257 -10.41 15.04 -24.01
N LYS A 258 -11.25 16.03 -24.18
CA LYS A 258 -12.44 15.87 -25.02
C LYS A 258 -12.01 15.77 -26.49
N PRO A 259 -12.64 14.90 -27.31
CA PRO A 259 -12.37 14.84 -28.72
C PRO A 259 -12.79 16.16 -29.42
N ASP A 260 -12.05 16.53 -30.45
CA ASP A 260 -12.38 17.70 -31.30
C ASP A 260 -13.35 17.32 -32.43
N ILE A 261 -13.46 16.02 -32.73
CA ILE A 261 -14.31 15.48 -33.79
C ILE A 261 -15.40 14.58 -33.19
N SER A 262 -16.52 14.47 -33.91
CA SER A 262 -17.60 13.54 -33.59
C SER A 262 -17.43 12.23 -34.35
N VAL A 263 -17.96 11.12 -33.80
CA VAL A 263 -17.94 9.82 -34.49
C VAL A 263 -18.70 9.93 -35.82
N ALA A 264 -17.99 9.69 -36.92
CA ALA A 264 -18.55 9.57 -38.25
C ALA A 264 -18.06 8.29 -38.91
N PRO A 265 -18.85 7.60 -39.75
CA PRO A 265 -18.40 6.38 -40.42
C PRO A 265 -17.14 6.62 -41.25
N MET A 266 -16.07 5.87 -40.92
CA MET A 266 -14.80 5.90 -41.64
C MET A 266 -14.66 4.62 -42.49
N TYR A 267 -14.24 4.79 -43.76
CA TYR A 267 -14.18 3.69 -44.72
C TYR A 267 -12.80 3.05 -44.84
N GLU A 268 -11.82 3.67 -44.22
CA GLU A 268 -10.42 3.22 -44.20
C GLU A 268 -9.90 3.29 -42.76
N PRO A 269 -8.96 2.44 -42.40
CA PRO A 269 -8.28 2.53 -41.12
C PRO A 269 -7.51 3.84 -40.96
N PRO A 270 -7.25 4.32 -39.74
CA PRO A 270 -6.43 5.51 -39.53
C PRO A 270 -5.06 5.35 -40.20
N LYS A 271 -4.61 6.36 -40.91
CA LYS A 271 -3.36 6.31 -41.69
C LYS A 271 -2.15 6.03 -40.81
N GLY A 272 -1.32 5.07 -41.26
CA GLY A 272 -0.06 4.74 -40.59
C GLY A 272 -0.22 4.00 -39.27
N MET A 273 -1.37 3.38 -39.03
CA MET A 273 -1.60 2.51 -37.88
C MET A 273 -1.78 1.06 -38.32
N THR A 274 -1.13 0.15 -37.60
CA THR A 274 -1.32 -1.28 -37.77
C THR A 274 -2.59 -1.76 -37.04
N PRO A 275 -3.13 -2.95 -37.37
CA PRO A 275 -4.28 -3.52 -36.65
C PRO A 275 -4.05 -3.66 -35.16
N ALA A 276 -2.84 -4.06 -34.73
CA ALA A 276 -2.50 -4.17 -33.32
C ALA A 276 -2.51 -2.82 -32.58
N GLU A 277 -2.02 -1.77 -33.22
CA GLU A 277 -2.07 -0.41 -32.67
C GLU A 277 -3.52 0.09 -32.57
N VAL A 278 -4.35 -0.22 -33.58
CA VAL A 278 -5.77 0.15 -33.58
C VAL A 278 -6.51 -0.55 -32.43
N GLY A 279 -6.34 -1.85 -32.26
CA GLY A 279 -6.93 -2.60 -31.13
C GLY A 279 -6.48 -2.05 -29.78
N THR A 280 -5.18 -1.86 -29.63
CA THR A 280 -4.58 -1.36 -28.37
C THR A 280 -5.04 0.05 -28.02
N LEU A 281 -5.17 0.97 -28.98
CA LEU A 281 -5.58 2.36 -28.70
C LEU A 281 -7.04 2.48 -28.24
N VAL A 282 -7.90 1.52 -28.56
CA VAL A 282 -9.32 1.54 -28.14
C VAL A 282 -9.47 1.33 -26.63
N ASP A 283 -8.76 0.37 -26.07
CA ASP A 283 -8.93 -0.05 -24.67
C ASP A 283 -7.67 0.06 -23.79
N ASP A 284 -6.58 0.62 -24.32
CA ASP A 284 -5.30 0.89 -23.67
C ASP A 284 -4.55 -0.40 -23.25
N LYS A 285 -4.85 -1.52 -23.92
CA LYS A 285 -4.25 -2.82 -23.63
C LYS A 285 -3.97 -3.59 -24.92
N VAL A 286 -2.83 -4.26 -24.93
CA VAL A 286 -2.53 -5.22 -26.01
C VAL A 286 -3.19 -6.54 -25.69
N HIS A 287 -4.21 -6.90 -26.44
CA HIS A 287 -4.92 -8.18 -26.34
C HIS A 287 -4.30 -9.24 -27.24
N PRO A 288 -4.49 -10.53 -26.94
CA PRO A 288 -4.04 -11.62 -27.83
C PRO A 288 -4.56 -11.52 -29.27
N ARG A 289 -5.78 -11.02 -29.44
CA ARG A 289 -6.37 -10.78 -30.77
C ARG A 289 -5.58 -9.75 -31.58
N ASP A 290 -4.95 -8.76 -30.94
CA ASP A 290 -4.12 -7.76 -31.61
C ASP A 290 -2.86 -8.40 -32.18
N ILE A 291 -2.28 -9.35 -31.45
CA ILE A 291 -1.11 -10.13 -31.90
C ILE A 291 -1.48 -11.05 -33.06
N THR A 292 -2.61 -11.76 -32.99
CA THR A 292 -3.06 -12.61 -34.09
C THR A 292 -3.51 -11.82 -35.31
N ALA A 293 -4.09 -10.63 -35.11
CA ALA A 293 -4.40 -9.69 -36.18
C ALA A 293 -3.15 -9.20 -36.93
N THR A 294 -2.01 -9.03 -36.21
CA THR A 294 -0.71 -8.72 -36.84
C THR A 294 -0.28 -9.83 -37.82
N LEU A 295 -0.49 -11.10 -37.46
CA LEU A 295 -0.15 -12.23 -38.35
C LEU A 295 -0.96 -12.19 -39.65
N VAL A 296 -2.27 -11.92 -39.56
CA VAL A 296 -3.14 -11.81 -40.74
C VAL A 296 -2.79 -10.57 -41.56
N ASP A 297 -2.43 -9.47 -40.93
CA ASP A 297 -1.98 -8.24 -41.61
C ASP A 297 -0.68 -8.48 -42.41
N LEU A 298 0.28 -9.19 -41.82
CA LEU A 298 1.50 -9.63 -42.51
C LEU A 298 1.19 -10.53 -43.71
N ALA A 299 0.16 -11.37 -43.63
CA ALA A 299 -0.29 -12.16 -44.76
C ALA A 299 -0.93 -11.30 -45.86
N VAL A 300 -1.79 -10.36 -45.50
CA VAL A 300 -2.40 -9.41 -46.46
C VAL A 300 -1.33 -8.52 -47.13
N LYS A 301 -0.28 -8.13 -46.38
CA LYS A 301 0.88 -7.39 -46.92
C LYS A 301 1.82 -8.25 -47.77
N GLY A 302 1.57 -9.58 -47.87
CA GLY A 302 2.34 -10.53 -48.68
C GLY A 302 3.71 -10.89 -48.09
N TYR A 303 3.87 -10.85 -46.77
CA TYR A 303 5.07 -11.35 -46.08
C TYR A 303 4.93 -12.82 -45.67
N VAL A 304 3.72 -13.26 -45.38
CA VAL A 304 3.42 -14.62 -44.93
C VAL A 304 2.28 -15.22 -45.78
N LYS A 305 2.35 -16.51 -46.07
CA LYS A 305 1.24 -17.29 -46.61
C LYS A 305 0.79 -18.29 -45.56
N ILE A 306 -0.51 -18.43 -45.39
CA ILE A 306 -1.14 -19.28 -44.38
C ILE A 306 -1.76 -20.48 -45.07
N GLU A 307 -1.36 -21.69 -44.68
CA GLU A 307 -1.92 -22.95 -45.18
C GLU A 307 -2.58 -23.71 -44.02
N GLU A 308 -3.90 -23.93 -44.10
CA GLU A 308 -4.64 -24.74 -43.14
C GLU A 308 -4.58 -26.20 -43.53
N LYS A 309 -4.12 -27.07 -42.61
CA LYS A 309 -4.05 -28.52 -42.78
C LYS A 309 -5.00 -29.22 -41.81
N GLU A 310 -5.91 -30.04 -42.35
CA GLU A 310 -6.78 -30.88 -41.53
C GLU A 310 -6.21 -32.30 -41.49
N SER A 311 -5.77 -32.73 -40.29
CA SER A 311 -5.37 -34.14 -40.07
C SER A 311 -6.52 -34.89 -39.42
N LYS A 312 -7.03 -35.90 -40.12
CA LYS A 312 -8.10 -36.79 -39.62
C LYS A 312 -7.48 -38.06 -39.06
N THR A 313 -7.54 -38.23 -37.76
CA THR A 313 -7.38 -39.53 -37.10
C THR A 313 -8.76 -40.15 -36.88
N LEU A 314 -8.83 -41.47 -36.66
CA LEU A 314 -10.09 -42.28 -36.64
C LEU A 314 -11.17 -41.74 -35.70
N LEU A 315 -10.83 -40.90 -34.71
CA LEU A 315 -11.73 -40.38 -33.66
C LEU A 315 -11.69 -38.84 -33.45
N PHE A 316 -10.70 -38.15 -34.03
CA PHE A 316 -10.54 -36.71 -33.84
C PHE A 316 -10.03 -36.06 -35.14
N SER A 317 -10.62 -34.93 -35.53
CA SER A 317 -10.01 -34.04 -36.52
C SER A 317 -9.18 -32.99 -35.78
N HIS A 318 -7.91 -32.88 -36.11
CA HIS A 318 -7.02 -31.84 -35.59
C HIS A 318 -6.67 -30.91 -36.77
N ARG A 319 -6.77 -29.59 -36.50
CA ARG A 319 -6.35 -28.57 -37.44
C ARG A 319 -4.96 -28.08 -37.02
N ASP A 320 -4.08 -27.92 -37.99
CA ASP A 320 -2.82 -27.25 -37.81
C ASP A 320 -2.61 -26.26 -38.96
N TYR A 321 -1.80 -25.27 -38.73
CA TYR A 321 -1.54 -24.18 -39.67
C TYR A 321 -0.05 -24.15 -39.97
N THR A 322 0.28 -24.09 -41.27
CA THR A 322 1.66 -23.89 -41.73
C THR A 322 1.80 -22.49 -42.29
N PHE A 323 2.78 -21.76 -41.78
CA PHE A 323 3.11 -20.41 -42.21
C PHE A 323 4.34 -20.48 -43.11
N HIS A 324 4.24 -19.87 -44.31
CA HIS A 324 5.34 -19.81 -45.26
C HIS A 324 5.82 -18.37 -45.37
N LEU A 325 7.11 -18.12 -45.15
CA LEU A 325 7.72 -16.80 -45.32
C LEU A 325 7.91 -16.51 -46.83
N LEU A 326 7.32 -15.43 -47.30
CA LEU A 326 7.37 -15.04 -48.72
C LEU A 326 8.45 -14.00 -49.03
N LYS A 327 8.80 -13.15 -48.07
CA LYS A 327 9.79 -12.08 -48.21
C LYS A 327 10.95 -12.23 -47.24
N PRO A 328 12.19 -12.17 -47.73
CA PRO A 328 13.37 -12.33 -46.89
C PRO A 328 13.51 -11.15 -45.90
N PRO A 329 14.30 -11.30 -44.79
CA PRO A 329 14.52 -10.24 -43.78
C PRO A 329 15.01 -8.90 -44.35
N SER A 330 15.73 -8.92 -45.47
CA SER A 330 16.18 -7.71 -46.18
C SER A 330 15.03 -6.79 -46.67
N GLU A 331 13.82 -7.33 -46.82
CA GLU A 331 12.64 -6.59 -47.27
C GLU A 331 11.74 -6.10 -46.09
N TRP A 332 12.13 -6.32 -44.85
CA TRP A 332 11.33 -5.99 -43.68
C TRP A 332 11.49 -4.54 -43.16
N ALA A 333 12.30 -3.73 -43.86
CA ALA A 333 12.59 -2.34 -43.44
C ALA A 333 11.33 -1.45 -43.29
N MET A 334 10.25 -1.77 -44.01
CA MET A 334 8.98 -1.04 -43.97
C MET A 334 8.03 -1.53 -42.86
N LEU A 335 8.34 -2.62 -42.20
CA LEU A 335 7.53 -3.17 -41.12
C LEU A 335 7.78 -2.41 -39.81
N GLU A 336 6.73 -2.32 -38.99
CA GLU A 336 6.86 -1.81 -37.62
C GLU A 336 7.63 -2.79 -36.71
N SER A 337 8.13 -2.34 -35.57
CA SER A 337 9.01 -3.16 -34.71
C SER A 337 8.32 -4.43 -34.22
N HIS A 338 7.04 -4.36 -33.82
CA HIS A 338 6.28 -5.51 -33.36
C HIS A 338 6.04 -6.54 -34.46
N GLU A 339 5.88 -6.10 -35.73
CA GLU A 339 5.74 -6.98 -36.89
C GLU A 339 7.03 -7.74 -37.18
N ARG A 340 8.18 -7.04 -37.12
CA ARG A 340 9.51 -7.67 -37.25
C ARG A 340 9.77 -8.70 -36.13
N VAL A 341 9.43 -8.37 -34.89
CA VAL A 341 9.56 -9.30 -33.76
C VAL A 341 8.73 -10.56 -34.00
N MET A 342 7.51 -10.43 -34.52
CA MET A 342 6.68 -11.59 -34.88
C MET A 342 7.37 -12.49 -35.89
N LEU A 343 7.81 -11.96 -37.03
CA LEU A 343 8.48 -12.75 -38.08
C LEU A 343 9.78 -13.36 -37.56
N ASN A 344 10.58 -12.63 -36.81
CA ASN A 344 11.82 -13.15 -36.23
C ASN A 344 11.56 -14.38 -35.36
N HIS A 345 10.59 -14.29 -34.41
CA HIS A 345 10.32 -15.42 -33.52
C HIS A 345 9.57 -16.58 -34.15
N MET A 346 8.84 -16.34 -35.25
CA MET A 346 8.20 -17.42 -36.01
C MET A 346 9.20 -18.20 -36.84
N PHE A 347 10.17 -17.52 -37.45
CA PHE A 347 11.02 -18.14 -38.49
C PHE A 347 12.51 -18.27 -38.09
N ALA A 348 12.89 -17.97 -36.83
CA ALA A 348 14.26 -18.18 -36.37
C ALA A 348 14.59 -19.66 -36.16
N ALA A 349 15.70 -20.11 -36.68
CA ALA A 349 16.22 -21.45 -36.44
C ALA A 349 16.65 -21.62 -34.98
N GLY A 350 15.94 -22.48 -34.24
CA GLY A 350 16.27 -22.84 -32.86
C GLY A 350 16.10 -21.69 -31.86
N GLY A 351 14.86 -21.36 -31.60
CA GLY A 351 14.43 -20.43 -30.55
C GLY A 351 15.57 -19.70 -29.86
N THR A 352 16.04 -18.59 -30.40
CA THR A 352 17.05 -17.77 -29.75
C THR A 352 16.39 -17.12 -28.54
N ASP A 353 16.35 -17.91 -27.46
CA ASP A 353 15.99 -17.40 -26.16
C ASP A 353 17.13 -16.49 -25.71
N PRO A 354 16.94 -15.17 -25.63
CA PRO A 354 17.96 -14.26 -25.08
C PRO A 354 18.18 -14.51 -23.58
N PHE A 355 17.27 -15.29 -22.94
CA PHE A 355 17.27 -15.58 -21.52
C PHE A 355 18.43 -16.44 -21.00
N PRO A 356 19.03 -17.42 -21.71
CA PRO A 356 20.17 -18.17 -21.16
C PRO A 356 21.39 -17.29 -20.89
N ALA A 357 21.57 -16.21 -21.63
CA ALA A 357 22.65 -15.24 -21.38
C ALA A 357 22.28 -14.34 -20.19
N LEU A 358 21.05 -13.85 -20.11
CA LEU A 358 20.53 -13.05 -19.02
C LEU A 358 20.41 -13.87 -17.73
N GLU A 359 19.93 -15.12 -17.81
CA GLU A 359 19.84 -16.03 -16.65
C GLU A 359 21.22 -16.42 -16.12
N ARG A 360 22.20 -16.65 -17.00
CA ARG A 360 23.62 -16.85 -16.61
C ARG A 360 24.20 -15.60 -15.97
N ALA A 361 23.91 -14.41 -16.52
CA ALA A 361 24.34 -13.14 -15.96
C ALA A 361 23.69 -12.86 -14.59
N LEU A 362 22.38 -13.12 -14.44
CA LEU A 362 21.65 -13.02 -13.18
C LEU A 362 22.10 -14.04 -12.12
N LYS A 363 22.32 -15.30 -12.53
CA LYS A 363 22.91 -16.32 -11.64
C LYS A 363 24.32 -15.95 -11.21
N GLY A 364 25.14 -15.42 -12.13
CA GLY A 364 26.46 -14.88 -11.82
C GLY A 364 26.41 -13.71 -10.83
N LEU A 365 25.45 -12.79 -10.99
CA LEU A 365 25.22 -11.66 -10.07
C LEU A 365 24.71 -12.14 -8.70
N MET A 366 23.84 -13.14 -8.65
CA MET A 366 23.35 -13.71 -7.38
C MET A 366 24.46 -14.45 -6.62
N GLN A 367 25.36 -15.13 -7.30
CA GLN A 367 26.52 -15.78 -6.69
C GLN A 367 27.60 -14.78 -6.24
N GLN A 368 27.77 -13.65 -6.92
CA GLN A 368 28.71 -12.59 -6.54
C GLN A 368 28.19 -11.66 -5.42
N ARG A 369 26.88 -11.71 -5.10
CA ARG A 369 26.25 -10.86 -4.08
C ARG A 369 26.84 -11.04 -2.67
N THR A 370 27.55 -12.12 -2.43
CA THR A 370 28.21 -12.43 -1.14
C THR A 370 29.64 -11.88 -1.01
N GLN A 371 30.26 -11.33 -2.07
CA GLN A 371 31.70 -10.96 -2.03
C GLN A 371 32.08 -9.64 -2.70
N SER A 372 31.16 -8.84 -3.29
CA SER A 372 31.51 -7.64 -4.06
C SER A 372 31.07 -6.32 -3.41
N SER A 373 31.86 -5.26 -3.63
CA SER A 373 31.58 -3.90 -3.13
C SER A 373 30.41 -3.23 -3.86
N PRO A 374 29.70 -2.23 -3.25
CA PRO A 374 28.57 -1.53 -3.86
C PRO A 374 28.88 -0.83 -5.20
N SER A 375 30.12 -0.44 -5.44
CA SER A 375 30.57 0.18 -6.69
C SER A 375 30.69 -0.83 -7.84
N GLN A 376 31.17 -2.03 -7.55
CA GLN A 376 31.25 -3.11 -8.53
C GLN A 376 29.88 -3.63 -8.94
N GLN A 377 28.92 -3.71 -8.00
CA GLN A 377 27.53 -4.07 -8.29
C GLN A 377 26.84 -3.08 -9.24
N ARG A 378 27.10 -1.77 -9.10
CA ARG A 378 26.57 -0.76 -10.03
C ARG A 378 27.16 -0.87 -11.43
N GLN A 379 28.45 -1.13 -11.54
CA GLN A 379 29.10 -1.32 -12.85
C GLN A 379 28.60 -2.58 -13.57
N THR A 380 28.41 -3.68 -12.85
CA THR A 380 27.88 -4.92 -13.43
C THR A 380 26.44 -4.79 -13.86
N LEU A 381 25.59 -4.09 -13.06
CA LEU A 381 24.20 -3.77 -13.42
C LEU A 381 24.11 -2.86 -14.65
N SER A 382 25.01 -1.87 -14.78
CA SER A 382 25.05 -1.01 -15.97
C SER A 382 25.51 -1.76 -17.23
N GLN A 383 26.46 -2.70 -17.10
CA GLN A 383 26.90 -3.57 -18.20
C GLN A 383 25.80 -4.53 -18.66
N VAL A 384 25.05 -5.13 -17.73
CA VAL A 384 23.90 -6.00 -18.07
C VAL A 384 22.78 -5.17 -18.71
N ALA A 385 22.49 -3.97 -18.19
CA ALA A 385 21.51 -3.07 -18.79
C ALA A 385 21.93 -2.62 -20.21
N GLN A 386 23.22 -2.41 -20.44
CA GLN A 386 23.75 -2.07 -21.75
C GLN A 386 23.68 -3.28 -22.70
N MET A 387 24.06 -4.49 -22.26
CA MET A 387 23.92 -5.72 -23.07
C MET A 387 22.47 -5.98 -23.50
N VAL A 388 21.49 -5.78 -22.58
CA VAL A 388 20.06 -5.89 -22.88
C VAL A 388 19.63 -4.85 -23.91
N LYS A 389 20.16 -3.63 -23.80
CA LYS A 389 19.86 -2.54 -24.73
C LYS A 389 20.48 -2.74 -26.10
N ASP A 390 21.71 -3.25 -26.16
CA ASP A 390 22.43 -3.52 -27.40
C ASP A 390 21.83 -4.73 -28.13
N GLN A 391 21.37 -5.78 -27.42
CA GLN A 391 20.64 -6.90 -28.00
C GLN A 391 19.24 -6.50 -28.52
N ALA A 392 18.55 -5.55 -27.89
CA ALA A 392 17.27 -5.03 -28.39
C ALA A 392 17.40 -4.22 -29.67
N THR A 393 18.63 -3.80 -30.05
CA THR A 393 18.92 -3.06 -31.30
C THR A 393 19.41 -3.94 -32.44
N GLU A 394 19.77 -5.22 -32.18
CA GLU A 394 20.29 -6.16 -33.17
C GLU A 394 19.26 -7.19 -33.69
N ASP A 395 17.97 -6.89 -33.62
CA ASP A 395 16.85 -7.79 -33.94
C ASP A 395 16.57 -7.93 -35.44
N SER A 396 17.60 -8.20 -36.26
CA SER A 396 17.42 -8.66 -37.63
C SER A 396 18.02 -10.06 -37.79
N LEU A 397 17.18 -11.06 -38.14
CA LEU A 397 17.66 -12.37 -38.53
C LEU A 397 18.68 -12.26 -39.68
N THR A 398 19.81 -12.91 -39.53
CA THR A 398 20.68 -13.16 -40.71
C THR A 398 20.06 -14.25 -41.58
N PRO A 399 20.32 -14.28 -42.90
CA PRO A 399 19.76 -15.30 -43.80
C PRO A 399 20.00 -16.75 -43.37
N ASP A 400 21.05 -17.00 -42.60
CA ASP A 400 21.45 -18.36 -42.14
C ASP A 400 20.67 -18.78 -40.86
N GLN A 401 19.92 -17.87 -40.22
CA GLN A 401 19.15 -18.13 -38.99
C GLN A 401 17.68 -18.49 -39.27
N VAL A 402 17.26 -18.52 -40.51
CA VAL A 402 15.87 -18.82 -40.89
C VAL A 402 15.67 -20.32 -41.06
N ILE A 403 14.58 -20.85 -40.46
CA ILE A 403 14.21 -22.28 -40.62
C ILE A 403 13.89 -22.56 -42.07
N LYS A 404 14.52 -23.57 -42.65
CA LYS A 404 14.25 -24.07 -44.01
C LYS A 404 13.80 -25.51 -43.94
N ASP A 405 12.83 -25.88 -44.80
CA ASP A 405 12.45 -27.27 -45.00
C ASP A 405 13.51 -28.04 -45.83
N ASP A 406 13.29 -29.33 -46.01
CA ASP A 406 14.18 -30.20 -46.83
C ASP A 406 14.30 -29.74 -48.29
N GLN A 407 13.42 -28.87 -48.75
CA GLN A 407 13.41 -28.25 -50.09
C GLN A 407 13.99 -26.83 -50.12
N GLY A 408 14.44 -26.32 -48.97
CA GLY A 408 14.99 -24.96 -48.83
C GLY A 408 13.94 -23.87 -48.68
N ASN A 409 12.64 -24.20 -48.49
CA ASN A 409 11.58 -23.22 -48.26
C ASN A 409 11.52 -22.88 -46.76
N THR A 410 11.24 -21.63 -46.47
CA THR A 410 11.08 -21.15 -45.11
C THR A 410 9.64 -21.33 -44.63
N GLN A 411 9.40 -22.27 -43.74
CA GLN A 411 8.08 -22.55 -43.19
C GLN A 411 8.15 -22.94 -41.71
N VAL A 412 7.06 -22.74 -40.97
CA VAL A 412 6.88 -23.14 -39.57
C VAL A 412 5.45 -23.59 -39.33
N GLN A 413 5.25 -24.62 -38.52
CA GLN A 413 3.91 -25.04 -38.09
C GLN A 413 3.51 -24.34 -36.79
N LEU A 414 2.21 -24.10 -36.61
CA LEU A 414 1.70 -23.48 -35.39
C LEU A 414 2.00 -24.33 -34.14
N SER A 415 1.94 -25.66 -34.29
CA SER A 415 2.30 -26.62 -33.25
C SER A 415 3.75 -26.48 -32.77
N ASP A 416 4.68 -26.11 -33.67
CA ASP A 416 6.10 -25.92 -33.34
C ASP A 416 6.35 -24.64 -32.49
N LEU A 417 5.50 -23.63 -32.66
CA LEU A 417 5.57 -22.39 -31.91
C LEU A 417 5.09 -22.53 -30.46
N LYS A 418 4.40 -23.62 -30.13
CA LYS A 418 3.93 -23.89 -28.77
C LYS A 418 5.10 -24.07 -27.82
N ASN A 419 5.03 -23.37 -26.66
CA ASN A 419 6.10 -23.30 -25.64
C ASN A 419 7.39 -22.58 -26.08
N GLN A 420 7.38 -21.91 -27.24
CA GLN A 420 8.52 -21.13 -27.74
C GLN A 420 8.15 -19.66 -27.95
N PHE A 421 7.02 -19.37 -28.58
CA PHE A 421 6.63 -18.02 -28.98
C PHE A 421 6.26 -17.10 -27.80
N TYR A 422 5.91 -17.65 -26.62
CA TYR A 422 5.51 -16.85 -25.44
C TYR A 422 6.56 -15.80 -25.04
N VAL A 423 7.83 -16.01 -25.40
CA VAL A 423 8.95 -15.09 -25.14
C VAL A 423 8.82 -13.78 -25.95
N ALA A 424 8.24 -13.86 -27.16
CA ALA A 424 8.03 -12.71 -28.02
C ALA A 424 6.92 -11.77 -27.53
N ILE A 425 5.92 -12.30 -26.81
CA ILE A 425 4.72 -11.55 -26.41
C ILE A 425 5.04 -10.29 -25.62
N PRO A 426 5.89 -10.31 -24.56
CA PRO A 426 6.23 -9.10 -23.84
C PRO A 426 6.90 -8.05 -24.72
N THR A 427 7.83 -8.46 -25.58
CA THR A 427 8.54 -7.57 -26.50
C THR A 427 7.59 -6.95 -27.52
N MET A 428 6.71 -7.74 -28.12
CA MET A 428 5.68 -7.21 -29.04
C MET A 428 4.77 -6.20 -28.35
N LYS A 429 4.29 -6.50 -27.13
CA LYS A 429 3.46 -5.58 -26.35
C LYS A 429 4.17 -4.25 -26.09
N ASN A 430 5.42 -4.32 -25.66
CA ASN A 430 6.22 -3.12 -25.39
C ASN A 430 6.45 -2.31 -26.67
N ASN A 431 6.72 -2.97 -27.80
CA ASN A 431 6.92 -2.31 -29.09
C ASN A 431 5.65 -1.61 -29.56
N ILE A 432 4.47 -2.27 -29.50
CA ILE A 432 3.18 -1.66 -29.87
C ILE A 432 2.92 -0.40 -29.03
N LEU A 433 3.15 -0.46 -27.70
CA LEU A 433 2.97 0.69 -26.83
C LEU A 433 3.99 1.80 -27.10
N ALA A 434 5.26 1.42 -27.38
CA ALA A 434 6.30 2.38 -27.74
C ALA A 434 6.04 3.08 -29.07
N GLU A 435 5.51 2.36 -30.07
CA GLU A 435 5.10 2.91 -31.36
C GLU A 435 3.93 3.88 -31.21
N LEU A 436 2.90 3.51 -30.46
CA LEU A 436 1.77 4.39 -30.14
C LEU A 436 2.22 5.66 -29.40
N LYS A 437 3.17 5.51 -28.45
CA LYS A 437 3.80 6.65 -27.76
C LYS A 437 4.61 7.51 -28.73
N GLY A 438 5.42 6.90 -29.60
CA GLY A 438 6.20 7.59 -30.63
C GLY A 438 5.33 8.35 -31.63
N LYS A 439 4.17 7.80 -31.99
CA LYS A 439 3.14 8.46 -32.81
C LYS A 439 2.39 9.55 -32.05
N GLY A 440 2.66 9.73 -30.74
CA GLY A 440 2.06 10.78 -29.90
C GLY A 440 0.61 10.51 -29.52
N MET A 441 0.20 9.24 -29.41
CA MET A 441 -1.19 8.86 -29.08
C MET A 441 -1.50 8.97 -27.59
N TYR A 442 -0.47 8.94 -26.70
CA TYR A 442 -0.61 9.04 -25.25
C TYR A 442 0.00 10.33 -24.70
N SER A 443 -0.66 10.93 -23.73
CA SER A 443 -0.09 11.94 -22.82
C SER A 443 0.54 11.27 -21.59
N VAL A 444 -0.10 10.20 -21.10
CA VAL A 444 0.44 9.29 -20.10
C VAL A 444 0.23 7.87 -20.62
N ASP A 445 1.28 7.27 -21.13
CA ASP A 445 1.25 5.89 -21.60
C ASP A 445 1.18 4.88 -20.44
N PRO A 446 0.76 3.63 -20.68
CA PRO A 446 0.61 2.62 -19.63
C PRO A 446 1.88 2.36 -18.80
N GLU A 447 3.06 2.52 -19.39
CA GLU A 447 4.34 2.36 -18.69
C GLU A 447 4.63 3.56 -17.77
N SER A 448 4.45 4.79 -18.28
CA SER A 448 4.59 6.01 -17.49
C SER A 448 3.56 6.11 -16.36
N ALA A 449 2.36 5.53 -16.51
CA ALA A 449 1.35 5.45 -15.46
C ALA A 449 1.89 4.79 -14.18
N HIS A 450 2.79 3.79 -14.31
CA HIS A 450 3.43 3.15 -13.16
C HIS A 450 4.28 4.13 -12.33
N ALA A 451 4.95 5.09 -12.97
CA ALA A 451 5.73 6.11 -12.27
C ALA A 451 4.84 7.01 -11.39
N TYR A 452 3.65 7.37 -11.86
CA TYR A 452 2.68 8.13 -11.06
C TYR A 452 2.13 7.30 -9.89
N VAL A 453 1.92 6.00 -10.08
CA VAL A 453 1.52 5.09 -8.99
C VAL A 453 2.61 5.01 -7.92
N VAL A 454 3.87 4.82 -8.33
CA VAL A 454 5.02 4.81 -7.40
C VAL A 454 5.14 6.16 -6.69
N GLY A 455 5.02 7.27 -7.42
CA GLY A 455 4.98 8.61 -6.83
C GLY A 455 3.83 8.79 -5.83
N GLY A 456 2.65 8.26 -6.15
CA GLY A 456 1.48 8.23 -5.26
C GLY A 456 1.73 7.44 -3.98
N VAL A 457 2.34 6.26 -4.07
CA VAL A 457 2.75 5.45 -2.91
C VAL A 457 3.74 6.22 -2.03
N LEU A 458 4.78 6.80 -2.63
CA LEU A 458 5.79 7.56 -1.89
C LEU A 458 5.18 8.78 -1.19
N LEU A 459 4.35 9.57 -1.87
CA LEU A 459 3.68 10.73 -1.29
C LEU A 459 2.66 10.33 -0.21
N THR A 460 2.01 9.18 -0.37
CA THR A 460 1.10 8.64 0.66
C THR A 460 1.87 8.19 1.90
N ALA A 461 3.05 7.61 1.73
CA ALA A 461 3.90 7.17 2.84
C ALA A 461 4.59 8.32 3.59
N LEU A 462 4.80 9.48 2.95
CA LEU A 462 5.60 10.58 3.48
C LEU A 462 5.09 11.14 4.82
N PRO A 463 3.78 11.42 5.04
CA PRO A 463 3.26 11.84 6.34
C PRO A 463 3.48 10.80 7.44
N PHE A 464 3.48 9.51 7.08
CA PHE A 464 3.75 8.39 8.00
C PHE A 464 5.17 8.38 8.50
N VAL A 465 6.13 8.52 7.57
CA VAL A 465 7.55 8.59 7.91
C VAL A 465 7.79 9.80 8.81
N PHE A 466 7.15 10.93 8.51
CA PHE A 466 7.23 12.13 9.33
C PHE A 466 6.67 11.90 10.75
N LEU A 467 5.49 11.28 10.87
CA LEU A 467 4.90 10.93 12.16
C LEU A 467 5.76 9.92 12.94
N MET A 468 6.40 8.94 12.27
CA MET A 468 7.34 8.03 12.92
C MET A 468 8.56 8.76 13.50
N LEU A 469 9.10 9.71 12.76
CA LEU A 469 10.31 10.44 13.17
C LEU A 469 10.04 11.44 14.32
N TRP A 470 8.83 12.03 14.36
CA TRP A 470 8.49 13.11 15.31
C TRP A 470 7.47 12.71 16.38
N GLY A 471 6.57 11.76 16.09
CA GLY A 471 5.50 11.33 17.01
C GLY A 471 5.88 10.18 17.95
N GLY A 472 7.05 9.55 17.72
CA GLY A 472 7.49 8.39 18.50
C GLY A 472 6.64 7.13 18.28
N ALA A 473 6.99 6.05 18.99
CA ALA A 473 6.31 4.76 18.90
C ALA A 473 4.84 4.79 19.37
N ALA A 474 4.47 5.76 20.19
CA ALA A 474 3.12 5.91 20.75
C ALA A 474 2.04 6.12 19.66
N ALA A 475 2.38 6.80 18.55
CA ALA A 475 1.45 7.00 17.43
C ALA A 475 1.03 5.69 16.71
N PHE A 476 1.69 4.55 17.00
CA PHE A 476 1.52 3.27 16.31
C PHE A 476 1.08 2.13 17.23
N GLN A 477 0.45 2.43 18.36
CA GLN A 477 0.06 1.40 19.35
C GLN A 477 -1.15 0.54 18.92
N SER A 478 -1.85 0.90 17.84
CA SER A 478 -3.00 0.14 17.34
C SER A 478 -2.70 -0.57 16.01
N PRO A 479 -2.09 -1.78 16.02
CA PRO A 479 -1.70 -2.51 14.79
C PRO A 479 -2.88 -2.77 13.84
N GLY A 480 -4.08 -3.03 14.38
CA GLY A 480 -5.28 -3.27 13.59
C GLY A 480 -5.68 -2.07 12.71
N LEU A 481 -5.63 -0.85 13.26
CA LEU A 481 -5.94 0.36 12.50
C LEU A 481 -4.87 0.67 11.45
N ILE A 482 -3.59 0.41 11.77
CA ILE A 482 -2.49 0.60 10.81
C ILE A 482 -2.68 -0.31 9.60
N VAL A 483 -2.87 -1.61 9.86
CA VAL A 483 -3.06 -2.61 8.79
C VAL A 483 -4.34 -2.31 8.00
N GLY A 484 -5.47 -2.04 8.67
CA GLY A 484 -6.74 -1.73 8.03
C GLY A 484 -6.66 -0.47 7.15
N SER A 485 -6.13 0.62 7.68
CA SER A 485 -5.94 1.87 6.92
C SER A 485 -4.96 1.69 5.76
N GLY A 486 -3.88 0.91 5.95
CA GLY A 486 -2.93 0.57 4.91
C GLY A 486 -3.56 -0.21 3.76
N ILE A 487 -4.35 -1.24 4.07
CA ILE A 487 -5.07 -2.04 3.06
C ILE A 487 -6.01 -1.15 2.23
N VAL A 488 -6.80 -0.30 2.88
CA VAL A 488 -7.73 0.61 2.17
C VAL A 488 -6.97 1.60 1.30
N ALA A 489 -5.86 2.17 1.79
CA ALA A 489 -5.02 3.07 0.99
C ALA A 489 -4.43 2.37 -0.24
N VAL A 490 -3.92 1.14 -0.10
CA VAL A 490 -3.41 0.33 -1.22
C VAL A 490 -4.51 0.03 -2.24
N LEU A 491 -5.73 -0.30 -1.79
CA LEU A 491 -6.87 -0.51 -2.69
C LEU A 491 -7.21 0.75 -3.48
N ILE A 492 -7.20 1.92 -2.84
CA ILE A 492 -7.44 3.21 -3.50
C ILE A 492 -6.36 3.44 -4.57
N ILE A 493 -5.08 3.29 -4.24
CA ILE A 493 -3.97 3.46 -5.19
C ILE A 493 -4.13 2.49 -6.37
N PHE A 494 -4.47 1.23 -6.10
CA PHE A 494 -4.68 0.21 -7.14
C PHE A 494 -5.85 0.55 -8.08
N LEU A 495 -6.95 1.09 -7.55
CA LEU A 495 -8.08 1.53 -8.36
C LEU A 495 -7.68 2.69 -9.28
N PHE A 496 -6.97 3.69 -8.76
CA PHE A 496 -6.48 4.80 -9.58
C PHE A 496 -5.42 4.36 -10.59
N ALA A 497 -4.57 3.38 -10.26
CA ALA A 497 -3.57 2.84 -11.17
C ALA A 497 -4.19 2.34 -12.49
N ARG A 498 -5.42 1.79 -12.42
CA ARG A 498 -6.16 1.29 -13.59
C ARG A 498 -6.70 2.37 -14.53
N ILE A 499 -6.88 3.58 -14.03
CA ILE A 499 -7.47 4.71 -14.78
C ILE A 499 -6.46 5.84 -15.00
N MET A 500 -5.17 5.58 -14.73
CA MET A 500 -4.13 6.61 -14.80
C MET A 500 -3.57 6.82 -16.21
N THR A 501 -3.78 5.86 -17.12
CA THR A 501 -3.42 5.98 -18.52
C THR A 501 -4.29 7.05 -19.18
N ALA A 502 -3.67 7.99 -19.92
CA ALA A 502 -4.39 9.05 -20.59
C ALA A 502 -3.91 9.25 -22.03
N LYS A 503 -4.85 9.34 -22.95
CA LYS A 503 -4.58 9.64 -24.36
C LYS A 503 -4.21 11.12 -24.53
N SER A 504 -3.44 11.40 -25.54
CA SER A 504 -3.27 12.77 -26.03
C SER A 504 -4.53 13.22 -26.80
N ARG A 505 -4.62 14.49 -27.16
CA ARG A 505 -5.69 14.96 -28.04
C ARG A 505 -5.71 14.19 -29.37
N LYS A 506 -4.54 14.02 -30.00
CA LYS A 506 -4.39 13.19 -31.20
C LYS A 506 -4.87 11.75 -30.97
N GLY A 507 -4.52 11.14 -29.84
CA GLY A 507 -4.95 9.79 -29.52
C GLY A 507 -6.45 9.65 -29.31
N VAL A 508 -7.10 10.65 -28.70
CA VAL A 508 -8.56 10.66 -28.55
C VAL A 508 -9.24 10.83 -29.90
N ASP A 509 -8.78 11.76 -30.76
CA ASP A 509 -9.35 11.95 -32.08
C ASP A 509 -9.16 10.71 -32.97
N THR A 510 -7.97 10.10 -32.94
CA THR A 510 -7.71 8.82 -33.65
C THR A 510 -8.61 7.69 -33.12
N LYS A 511 -8.86 7.63 -31.80
CA LYS A 511 -9.84 6.67 -31.24
C LYS A 511 -11.24 6.91 -31.79
N VAL A 512 -11.66 8.16 -31.97
CA VAL A 512 -12.95 8.50 -32.60
C VAL A 512 -13.00 8.03 -34.06
N GLU A 513 -11.90 8.18 -34.83
CA GLU A 513 -11.79 7.62 -36.18
C GLU A 513 -11.92 6.10 -36.19
N ILE A 514 -11.26 5.39 -35.25
CA ILE A 514 -11.38 3.95 -35.09
C ILE A 514 -12.82 3.53 -34.76
N LEU A 515 -13.50 4.24 -33.89
CA LEU A 515 -14.91 4.01 -33.60
C LEU A 515 -15.78 4.24 -34.84
N GLY A 516 -15.43 5.22 -35.69
CA GLY A 516 -16.06 5.44 -37.00
C GLY A 516 -15.84 4.26 -37.96
N LEU A 517 -14.64 3.66 -37.97
CA LEU A 517 -14.37 2.44 -38.74
C LEU A 517 -15.19 1.25 -38.19
N GLN A 518 -15.26 1.09 -36.87
CA GLN A 518 -16.08 0.06 -36.23
C GLN A 518 -17.57 0.21 -36.57
N GLU A 519 -18.07 1.45 -36.58
CA GLU A 519 -19.44 1.77 -36.98
C GLU A 519 -19.68 1.37 -38.43
N PHE A 520 -18.76 1.71 -39.34
CA PHE A 520 -18.82 1.31 -40.74
C PHE A 520 -18.86 -0.20 -40.90
N ILE A 521 -17.89 -0.93 -40.33
CA ILE A 521 -17.81 -2.42 -40.40
C ILE A 521 -19.11 -3.06 -39.91
N THR A 522 -19.72 -2.48 -38.88
CA THR A 522 -20.92 -3.03 -38.23
C THR A 522 -22.20 -2.80 -39.01
N ARG A 523 -22.28 -1.70 -39.78
CA ARG A 523 -23.53 -1.24 -40.45
C ARG A 523 -23.51 -1.27 -41.96
N VAL A 524 -22.35 -1.55 -42.59
CA VAL A 524 -22.25 -1.57 -44.05
C VAL A 524 -23.15 -2.65 -44.64
N ASP A 525 -23.82 -2.34 -45.76
CA ASP A 525 -24.61 -3.26 -46.52
C ASP A 525 -23.87 -3.78 -47.78
N ALA A 526 -24.34 -4.89 -48.35
CA ALA A 526 -23.74 -5.57 -49.50
C ALA A 526 -23.72 -4.68 -50.77
N ASP A 527 -24.73 -3.79 -50.94
CA ASP A 527 -24.80 -2.94 -52.12
C ASP A 527 -23.75 -1.83 -52.12
N ARG A 528 -23.39 -1.35 -50.94
CA ARG A 528 -22.27 -0.43 -50.79
C ARG A 528 -20.92 -1.11 -51.01
N LEU A 529 -20.75 -2.32 -50.50
CA LEU A 529 -19.51 -3.11 -50.64
C LEU A 529 -19.21 -3.46 -52.11
N LYS A 530 -20.23 -3.74 -52.94
CA LYS A 530 -20.06 -3.95 -54.41
C LYS A 530 -19.44 -2.77 -55.14
N ARG A 531 -19.52 -1.54 -54.58
CA ARG A 531 -18.97 -0.30 -55.15
C ARG A 531 -17.55 0.00 -54.64
N MET A 532 -17.06 -0.76 -53.64
CA MET A 532 -15.73 -0.59 -53.08
C MET A 532 -14.69 -1.39 -53.84
N PRO A 533 -13.40 -1.05 -53.71
CA PRO A 533 -12.33 -1.87 -54.31
C PRO A 533 -12.41 -3.35 -53.92
N PRO A 534 -12.10 -4.29 -54.82
CA PRO A 534 -12.22 -5.73 -54.55
C PRO A 534 -11.38 -6.24 -53.36
N ASP A 535 -10.25 -5.57 -53.07
CA ASP A 535 -9.33 -5.87 -52.00
C ASP A 535 -9.75 -5.29 -50.63
N THR A 536 -10.87 -4.57 -50.56
CA THR A 536 -11.39 -3.95 -49.33
C THR A 536 -11.64 -4.99 -48.24
N PHE A 537 -12.14 -6.20 -48.64
CA PHE A 537 -12.38 -7.28 -47.69
C PHE A 537 -11.10 -7.66 -46.92
N GLU A 538 -10.04 -7.92 -47.65
CA GLU A 538 -8.76 -8.38 -47.12
C GLU A 538 -8.05 -7.29 -46.31
N LYS A 539 -8.05 -6.03 -46.82
CA LYS A 539 -7.39 -4.90 -46.16
C LYS A 539 -7.98 -4.55 -44.80
N ILE A 540 -9.31 -4.68 -44.64
CA ILE A 540 -10.00 -4.35 -43.39
C ILE A 540 -10.09 -5.53 -42.43
N LEU A 541 -9.97 -6.77 -42.93
CA LEU A 541 -10.11 -7.98 -42.10
C LEU A 541 -9.20 -7.99 -40.86
N PRO A 542 -7.89 -7.67 -40.94
CA PRO A 542 -7.03 -7.65 -39.75
C PRO A 542 -7.48 -6.63 -38.69
N TYR A 543 -8.00 -5.47 -39.13
CA TYR A 543 -8.56 -4.45 -38.25
C TYR A 543 -9.88 -4.91 -37.61
N ALA A 544 -10.73 -5.59 -38.38
CA ALA A 544 -11.95 -6.18 -37.85
C ALA A 544 -11.64 -7.25 -36.78
N MET A 545 -10.58 -8.05 -36.98
CA MET A 545 -10.09 -9.02 -36.01
C MET A 545 -9.57 -8.35 -34.74
N ALA A 546 -8.74 -7.31 -34.86
CA ALA A 546 -8.26 -6.54 -33.70
C ALA A 546 -9.40 -5.89 -32.90
N LEU A 547 -10.46 -5.45 -33.59
CA LEU A 547 -11.66 -4.90 -32.98
C LEU A 547 -12.68 -5.97 -32.51
N GLY A 548 -12.46 -7.26 -32.80
CA GLY A 548 -13.32 -8.38 -32.41
C GLY A 548 -14.67 -8.40 -33.13
N ILE A 549 -14.72 -7.93 -34.37
CA ILE A 549 -15.94 -7.81 -35.19
C ILE A 549 -15.80 -8.46 -36.57
N GLU A 550 -14.80 -9.35 -36.76
CA GLU A 550 -14.49 -10.06 -38.00
C GLU A 550 -15.67 -10.85 -38.55
N ASN A 551 -16.47 -11.46 -37.69
CA ASN A 551 -17.66 -12.21 -38.11
C ASN A 551 -18.74 -11.31 -38.77
N ARG A 552 -18.90 -10.09 -38.26
CA ARG A 552 -19.83 -9.11 -38.86
C ARG A 552 -19.32 -8.62 -40.20
N TRP A 553 -18.01 -8.37 -40.29
CA TRP A 553 -17.34 -7.99 -41.54
C TRP A 553 -17.51 -9.06 -42.62
N ALA A 554 -17.20 -10.30 -42.31
CA ALA A 554 -17.36 -11.41 -43.23
C ALA A 554 -18.79 -11.62 -43.72
N LYS A 555 -19.78 -11.49 -42.79
CA LYS A 555 -21.20 -11.59 -43.15
C LYS A 555 -21.63 -10.50 -44.12
N ALA A 556 -21.11 -9.29 -44.01
CA ALA A 556 -21.42 -8.21 -44.95
C ALA A 556 -20.93 -8.47 -46.39
N PHE A 557 -19.90 -9.31 -46.57
CA PHE A 557 -19.34 -9.73 -47.86
C PHE A 557 -19.93 -11.02 -48.41
N GLU A 558 -20.91 -11.61 -47.77
CA GLU A 558 -21.58 -12.83 -48.28
C GLU A 558 -22.18 -12.56 -49.67
N GLY A 559 -21.81 -13.37 -50.66
CA GLY A 559 -22.21 -13.20 -52.03
C GLY A 559 -21.54 -12.04 -52.82
N VAL A 560 -20.64 -11.28 -52.16
CA VAL A 560 -19.87 -10.20 -52.81
C VAL A 560 -18.50 -10.67 -53.27
N VAL A 561 -17.75 -11.40 -52.38
CA VAL A 561 -16.44 -11.94 -52.69
C VAL A 561 -16.58 -13.42 -53.08
N GLN A 562 -16.05 -13.79 -54.24
CA GLN A 562 -16.20 -15.14 -54.82
C GLN A 562 -14.92 -15.98 -54.81
N ASN A 563 -13.76 -15.36 -54.60
CA ASN A 563 -12.46 -16.03 -54.59
C ASN A 563 -11.78 -15.88 -53.23
N PRO A 564 -11.08 -16.94 -52.75
CA PRO A 564 -10.29 -16.84 -51.55
C PRO A 564 -9.09 -15.88 -51.75
N PRO A 565 -8.60 -15.27 -50.66
CA PRO A 565 -7.37 -14.49 -50.70
C PRO A 565 -6.17 -15.32 -51.15
N ASN A 566 -5.26 -14.73 -51.92
CA ASN A 566 -4.08 -15.42 -52.44
C ASN A 566 -3.08 -15.88 -51.36
N TRP A 567 -3.13 -15.25 -50.18
CA TRP A 567 -2.27 -15.54 -49.04
C TRP A 567 -2.80 -16.67 -48.16
N TYR A 568 -3.99 -17.21 -48.45
CA TYR A 568 -4.59 -18.30 -47.68
C TYR A 568 -4.89 -19.52 -48.53
N VAL A 569 -4.54 -20.71 -48.02
CA VAL A 569 -4.86 -22.02 -48.63
C VAL A 569 -5.64 -22.86 -47.62
N GLY A 570 -6.89 -23.12 -47.89
CA GLY A 570 -7.74 -23.98 -47.07
C GLY A 570 -7.57 -25.47 -47.30
N PRO A 571 -8.13 -26.35 -46.43
CA PRO A 571 -7.92 -27.81 -46.47
C PRO A 571 -8.62 -28.54 -47.60
N THR A 572 -9.57 -27.90 -48.27
CA THR A 572 -10.29 -28.51 -49.41
C THR A 572 -10.41 -27.52 -50.58
N PRO A 573 -10.35 -27.98 -51.85
CA PRO A 573 -10.66 -27.11 -52.97
C PRO A 573 -12.11 -26.64 -52.86
N TYR A 574 -12.29 -25.33 -52.69
CA TYR A 574 -13.62 -24.75 -52.51
C TYR A 574 -14.48 -24.90 -53.77
N VAL A 575 -15.67 -25.47 -53.62
CA VAL A 575 -16.75 -25.30 -54.58
C VAL A 575 -17.47 -23.98 -54.22
N GLY A 576 -16.82 -22.85 -54.57
CA GLY A 576 -17.26 -21.49 -54.20
C GLY A 576 -16.70 -21.00 -52.85
N PHE A 577 -16.13 -19.79 -52.82
CA PHE A 577 -15.61 -19.16 -51.61
C PHE A 577 -16.77 -18.59 -50.78
N ASN A 578 -16.78 -18.86 -49.48
CA ASN A 578 -17.73 -18.26 -48.54
C ASN A 578 -16.98 -17.47 -47.48
N PRO A 579 -17.12 -16.13 -47.44
CA PRO A 579 -16.45 -15.26 -46.46
C PRO A 579 -16.75 -15.58 -44.98
N ILE A 580 -17.95 -16.11 -44.68
CA ILE A 580 -18.32 -16.47 -43.31
C ILE A 580 -17.52 -17.68 -42.82
N PHE A 581 -17.43 -18.73 -43.62
CA PHE A 581 -16.60 -19.91 -43.30
C PHE A 581 -15.13 -19.52 -43.19
N PHE A 582 -14.64 -18.68 -44.09
CA PHE A 582 -13.29 -18.17 -44.05
C PHE A 582 -13.00 -17.36 -42.75
N ALA A 583 -13.88 -16.45 -42.37
CA ALA A 583 -13.74 -15.72 -41.11
C ALA A 583 -13.81 -16.65 -39.87
N GLY A 584 -14.65 -17.71 -39.94
CA GLY A 584 -14.67 -18.76 -38.93
C GLY A 584 -13.34 -19.51 -38.82
N SER A 585 -12.70 -19.85 -39.98
CA SER A 585 -11.35 -20.44 -40.00
C SER A 585 -10.30 -19.48 -39.45
N MET A 586 -10.37 -18.16 -39.78
CA MET A 586 -9.47 -17.14 -39.24
C MET A 586 -9.65 -16.96 -37.74
N HIS A 587 -10.88 -16.98 -37.25
CA HIS A 587 -11.17 -16.94 -35.82
C HIS A 587 -10.63 -18.17 -35.08
N ALA A 588 -10.83 -19.37 -35.64
CA ALA A 588 -10.28 -20.60 -35.10
C ALA A 588 -8.74 -20.55 -35.07
N MET A 589 -8.12 -20.16 -36.20
CA MET A 589 -6.66 -19.95 -36.26
C MET A 589 -6.18 -18.94 -35.20
N ALA A 590 -6.86 -17.81 -35.05
CA ALA A 590 -6.50 -16.81 -34.06
C ALA A 590 -6.60 -17.35 -32.62
N THR A 591 -7.58 -18.21 -32.33
CA THR A 591 -7.75 -18.87 -31.04
C THR A 591 -6.65 -19.91 -30.81
N ASP A 592 -6.36 -20.76 -31.78
CA ASP A 592 -5.32 -21.77 -31.68
C ASP A 592 -3.93 -21.12 -31.60
N ALA A 593 -3.68 -20.08 -32.41
CA ALA A 593 -2.47 -19.28 -32.35
C ALA A 593 -2.30 -18.60 -30.98
N HIS A 594 -3.37 -18.03 -30.40
CA HIS A 594 -3.31 -17.51 -29.06
C HIS A 594 -2.89 -18.58 -28.04
N GLN A 595 -3.50 -19.77 -28.08
CA GLN A 595 -3.14 -20.86 -27.18
C GLN A 595 -1.69 -21.30 -27.34
N ALA A 596 -1.21 -21.41 -28.58
CA ALA A 596 0.17 -21.77 -28.88
C ALA A 596 1.15 -20.69 -28.43
N PHE A 597 0.84 -19.41 -28.69
CA PHE A 597 1.71 -18.26 -28.38
C PHE A 597 1.85 -18.01 -26.88
N VAL A 598 0.81 -18.26 -26.08
CA VAL A 598 0.82 -18.02 -24.62
C VAL A 598 1.27 -19.24 -23.82
N ALA A 599 1.32 -20.42 -24.46
CA ALA A 599 1.76 -21.63 -23.77
C ALA A 599 3.21 -21.50 -23.29
N ALA A 600 3.42 -21.61 -21.97
CA ALA A 600 4.74 -21.62 -21.33
C ALA A 600 4.96 -22.94 -20.58
N PRO A 601 6.22 -23.44 -20.47
CA PRO A 601 6.55 -24.61 -19.66
C PRO A 601 6.12 -24.43 -18.20
N ARG A 602 5.53 -25.45 -17.57
CA ARG A 602 5.04 -25.38 -16.18
C ARG A 602 6.20 -25.35 -15.18
N ALA A 603 6.28 -24.30 -14.35
CA ALA A 603 7.13 -24.25 -13.17
C ALA A 603 6.37 -24.79 -11.95
N SER A 604 7.02 -25.65 -11.13
CA SER A 604 6.45 -26.20 -9.88
C SER A 604 6.53 -25.18 -8.76
N SER A 605 5.39 -24.86 -8.10
CA SER A 605 5.31 -23.96 -6.94
C SER A 605 4.89 -24.72 -5.69
N THR A 606 5.62 -24.52 -4.59
CA THR A 606 5.28 -24.94 -3.23
C THR A 606 4.62 -23.79 -2.46
N GLY A 607 3.49 -24.05 -1.81
CA GLY A 607 2.74 -23.07 -1.02
C GLY A 607 2.96 -23.23 0.48
N SER A 608 2.81 -22.14 1.24
CA SER A 608 2.82 -22.10 2.70
C SER A 608 1.60 -21.34 3.25
N GLY A 609 0.97 -21.87 4.30
CA GLY A 609 -0.21 -21.31 4.94
C GLY A 609 0.11 -20.67 6.31
N TRP A 610 -0.78 -19.80 6.78
CA TRP A 610 -0.70 -19.10 8.05
C TRP A 610 -2.02 -19.18 8.82
N SER A 611 -1.91 -19.33 10.14
CA SER A 611 -3.03 -19.28 11.09
C SER A 611 -2.66 -18.45 12.34
N SER A 612 -3.60 -17.71 12.92
CA SER A 612 -3.47 -17.14 14.27
C SER A 612 -4.84 -16.86 14.89
N GLY A 613 -4.94 -17.05 16.20
CA GLY A 613 -6.08 -16.71 17.02
C GLY A 613 -5.64 -16.22 18.40
N GLY A 614 -6.53 -15.52 19.13
CA GLY A 614 -6.38 -15.21 20.55
C GLY A 614 -7.11 -13.95 21.02
N GLY A 615 -8.08 -14.06 21.92
CA GLY A 615 -8.80 -12.96 22.54
C GLY A 615 -8.66 -12.99 24.08
N PHE A 616 -8.84 -11.83 24.74
CA PHE A 616 -8.85 -11.69 26.20
C PHE A 616 -10.00 -10.76 26.65
N GLY A 617 -10.65 -11.14 27.75
CA GLY A 617 -11.70 -10.38 28.41
C GLY A 617 -11.17 -9.62 29.65
N GLY A 618 -11.79 -8.52 30.01
CA GLY A 618 -11.34 -7.56 30.99
C GLY A 618 -12.07 -7.61 32.33
N GLY A 619 -11.34 -7.32 33.41
CA GLY A 619 -11.81 -6.98 34.75
C GLY A 619 -10.91 -5.89 35.34
N GLY A 620 -11.46 -5.01 36.20
CA GLY A 620 -10.72 -3.91 36.80
C GLY A 620 -9.53 -4.34 37.66
N PHE A 621 -8.48 -3.53 37.70
CA PHE A 621 -7.27 -3.78 38.46
C PHE A 621 -6.46 -2.53 38.72
N SER A 622 -5.46 -2.56 39.63
CA SER A 622 -4.55 -1.43 39.89
C SER A 622 -3.77 -1.04 38.64
N GLY A 623 -3.68 0.24 38.36
CA GLY A 623 -2.98 0.79 37.20
C GLY A 623 -3.73 0.71 35.87
N GLY A 624 -4.92 0.08 35.81
CA GLY A 624 -5.71 -0.03 34.59
C GLY A 624 -6.53 1.23 34.26
N GLY A 625 -6.66 2.17 35.19
CA GLY A 625 -7.37 3.43 35.01
C GLY A 625 -6.57 4.47 34.23
N PHE A 626 -7.25 5.55 33.87
CA PHE A 626 -6.62 6.74 33.32
C PHE A 626 -5.83 7.50 34.38
N GLY A 627 -4.97 8.42 33.98
CA GLY A 627 -4.07 9.14 34.87
C GLY A 627 -2.93 8.24 35.39
N GLY A 628 -2.40 8.55 36.54
CA GLY A 628 -1.32 7.77 37.16
C GLY A 628 0.04 8.07 36.53
N GLY A 629 0.79 7.03 36.20
CA GLY A 629 2.18 7.12 35.78
C GLY A 629 3.13 7.13 36.96
N GLY A 630 4.11 8.00 36.98
CA GLY A 630 5.14 8.06 38.00
C GLY A 630 5.95 9.33 37.95
N GLY A 631 7.16 9.28 38.46
CA GLY A 631 8.10 10.39 38.44
C GLY A 631 9.46 10.00 39.03
N GLY A 632 10.28 11.00 39.28
CA GLY A 632 11.60 10.84 39.86
C GLY A 632 12.07 12.13 40.48
N ALA A 633 13.19 12.08 41.21
CA ALA A 633 13.85 13.31 41.72
C ALA A 633 15.22 13.50 41.04
N PHE A 634 15.65 14.76 40.89
CA PHE A 634 16.90 15.11 40.22
C PHE A 634 17.70 16.17 40.99
#